data_1ff89058500b628f11b2108f778ff95f
#
_entry.id   1ff89058500b628f11b2108f778ff95f
#
_cell.length_a   1.000
_cell.length_b   1.000
_cell.length_c   1.000
_cell.angle_alpha   90.00
_cell.angle_beta   90.00
_cell.angle_gamma   90.00
#
_symmetry.space_group_name_H-M   'P 1'
#
loop_
_entity.id
_entity.type
_entity.pdbx_description
1 polymer ?
#
loop_
_entity_poly.entity_id
_entity_poly.type
_entity_poly.pdbx_seq_one_letter_code
_entity_poly.pdbx_strand_id
1 'polypeptide(L)'
;MEFHKAQLEAIRHFNGPCITLAGPGSGKTTVLTYRILNLIEKCGVAPEHILVITFTRAAATEMKERFLKLSDNRYSGVCFQTFHSFFFMILRKAYGYRADNIITQQEQTRFFKNILNEYELEITDTMELIRHATAWISNVKRSGKSPDTQPVAAAGICPQEILCEIYHKYQQYLTAKRLIDFEDMTVYCYDLFSQRKDILWQWQEQYQYILVDEFQDIDAQQFQTLQLLADRYRNLFIVDSAEPVRIICRNLKRFILKRFRSICV
;
A
#
# COMPACT_ATOMS: atom_id res chain seq x y z
N MET A 1 -5.21 -24.27 20.93
CA MET A 1 -6.19 -23.32 20.33
C MET A 1 -6.98 -24.09 19.30
N GLU A 2 -8.31 -24.06 19.38
CA GLU A 2 -9.17 -24.72 18.40
C GLU A 2 -9.55 -23.71 17.31
N PHE A 3 -9.37 -24.10 16.05
CA PHE A 3 -9.76 -23.34 14.88
C PHE A 3 -11.03 -23.94 14.29
N HIS A 4 -11.95 -23.04 13.83
CA HIS A 4 -13.06 -23.55 13.08
C HIS A 4 -12.66 -23.93 11.63
N LYS A 5 -13.55 -24.65 10.95
CA LYS A 5 -13.30 -25.19 9.60
C LYS A 5 -12.78 -24.15 8.62
N ALA A 6 -13.42 -22.96 8.56
CA ALA A 6 -13.03 -21.92 7.64
C ALA A 6 -11.63 -21.31 7.96
N GLN A 7 -11.31 -21.14 9.26
CA GLN A 7 -9.96 -20.72 9.68
C GLN A 7 -8.91 -21.76 9.28
N LEU A 8 -9.18 -23.05 9.49
CA LEU A 8 -8.27 -24.12 9.07
C LEU A 8 -8.10 -24.16 7.56
N GLU A 9 -9.16 -23.91 6.79
CA GLU A 9 -9.09 -23.81 5.32
C GLU A 9 -8.19 -22.64 4.90
N ALA A 10 -8.35 -21.45 5.49
CA ALA A 10 -7.51 -20.29 5.25
C ALA A 10 -6.03 -20.51 5.62
N ILE A 11 -5.78 -21.15 6.78
CA ILE A 11 -4.42 -21.49 7.24
C ILE A 11 -3.75 -22.48 6.29
N ARG A 12 -4.47 -23.50 5.83
CA ARG A 12 -3.94 -24.59 4.99
C ARG A 12 -3.91 -24.27 3.50
N HIS A 13 -4.52 -23.17 3.07
CA HIS A 13 -4.48 -22.79 1.66
C HIS A 13 -3.03 -22.59 1.22
N PHE A 14 -2.54 -23.34 0.24
CA PHE A 14 -1.13 -23.32 -0.15
C PHE A 14 -0.90 -22.42 -1.36
N ASN A 15 -1.34 -22.79 -2.52
CA ASN A 15 -1.06 -22.10 -3.77
C ASN A 15 -2.27 -21.35 -4.34
N GLY A 16 -1.96 -20.28 -5.06
CA GLY A 16 -2.92 -19.48 -5.78
C GLY A 16 -3.53 -18.34 -4.96
N PRO A 17 -4.22 -17.44 -5.62
CA PRO A 17 -4.79 -16.25 -4.98
C PRO A 17 -6.00 -16.63 -4.11
N CYS A 18 -6.03 -16.07 -2.90
CA CYS A 18 -7.09 -16.32 -1.92
C CYS A 18 -7.50 -15.02 -1.24
N ILE A 19 -8.79 -14.80 -1.07
CA ILE A 19 -9.34 -13.76 -0.21
C ILE A 19 -10.08 -14.38 0.97
N THR A 20 -9.75 -13.93 2.16
CA THR A 20 -10.41 -14.31 3.41
C THR A 20 -11.25 -13.14 3.90
N LEU A 21 -12.55 -13.34 3.98
CA LEU A 21 -13.49 -12.36 4.52
C LEU A 21 -13.74 -12.67 5.99
N ALA A 22 -13.42 -11.73 6.87
CA ALA A 22 -13.40 -11.96 8.29
C ALA A 22 -13.94 -10.74 9.06
N GLY A 23 -14.98 -10.93 9.88
CA GLY A 23 -15.53 -9.87 10.71
C GLY A 23 -14.56 -9.37 11.80
N PRO A 24 -14.89 -8.27 12.48
CA PRO A 24 -14.14 -7.83 13.65
C PRO A 24 -14.10 -8.93 14.71
N GLY A 25 -12.92 -9.15 15.32
CA GLY A 25 -12.76 -10.17 16.37
C GLY A 25 -12.71 -11.63 15.89
N SER A 26 -12.83 -11.91 14.59
CA SER A 26 -12.79 -13.27 14.03
C SER A 26 -11.41 -13.94 14.05
N GLY A 27 -10.39 -13.27 14.58
CA GLY A 27 -9.03 -13.82 14.67
C GLY A 27 -8.20 -13.67 13.38
N LYS A 28 -8.45 -12.66 12.55
CA LYS A 28 -7.71 -12.36 11.30
C LYS A 28 -6.19 -12.48 11.47
N THR A 29 -5.62 -11.75 12.42
CA THR A 29 -4.18 -11.76 12.71
C THR A 29 -3.69 -13.15 13.13
N THR A 30 -4.50 -13.89 13.88
CA THR A 30 -4.19 -15.27 14.29
C THR A 30 -4.16 -16.20 13.07
N VAL A 31 -5.14 -16.11 12.18
CA VAL A 31 -5.17 -16.90 10.94
C VAL A 31 -3.93 -16.60 10.09
N LEU A 32 -3.55 -15.32 9.94
CA LEU A 32 -2.35 -14.92 9.19
C LEU A 32 -1.07 -15.51 9.79
N THR A 33 -0.87 -15.38 11.10
CA THR A 33 0.35 -15.89 11.75
C THR A 33 0.47 -17.41 11.69
N TYR A 34 -0.63 -18.14 11.88
CA TYR A 34 -0.65 -19.60 11.73
C TYR A 34 -0.51 -20.04 10.27
N ARG A 35 -1.01 -19.26 9.31
CA ARG A 35 -0.79 -19.50 7.89
C ARG A 35 0.69 -19.39 7.54
N ILE A 36 1.38 -18.33 8.00
CA ILE A 36 2.83 -18.18 7.78
C ILE A 36 3.58 -19.40 8.32
N LEU A 37 3.25 -19.81 9.54
CA LEU A 37 3.86 -20.99 10.15
C LEU A 37 3.58 -22.28 9.33
N ASN A 38 2.36 -22.45 8.85
CA ASN A 38 1.99 -23.58 7.99
C ASN A 38 2.75 -23.58 6.65
N LEU A 39 2.93 -22.41 6.02
CA LEU A 39 3.72 -22.28 4.79
C LEU A 39 5.16 -22.74 5.01
N ILE A 40 5.77 -22.37 6.13
CA ILE A 40 7.15 -22.73 6.46
C ILE A 40 7.25 -24.22 6.86
N GLU A 41 6.49 -24.64 7.87
CA GLU A 41 6.68 -25.96 8.51
C GLU A 41 6.05 -27.13 7.74
N LYS A 42 4.94 -26.88 7.04
CA LYS A 42 4.20 -27.94 6.32
C LYS A 42 4.41 -27.91 4.82
N CYS A 43 4.62 -26.72 4.26
CA CYS A 43 4.79 -26.59 2.82
C CYS A 43 6.26 -26.36 2.41
N GLY A 44 7.19 -26.20 3.36
CA GLY A 44 8.64 -26.07 3.09
C GLY A 44 9.04 -24.73 2.47
N VAL A 45 8.21 -23.68 2.60
CA VAL A 45 8.51 -22.35 2.08
C VAL A 45 9.60 -21.70 2.93
N ALA A 46 10.67 -21.21 2.31
CA ALA A 46 11.70 -20.47 3.00
C ALA A 46 11.15 -19.17 3.57
N PRO A 47 11.42 -18.82 4.85
CA PRO A 47 10.87 -17.63 5.50
C PRO A 47 11.10 -16.32 4.74
N GLU A 48 12.25 -16.16 4.08
CA GLU A 48 12.65 -15.00 3.28
C GLU A 48 11.82 -14.82 2.01
N HIS A 49 11.07 -15.84 1.58
CA HIS A 49 10.16 -15.74 0.43
C HIS A 49 8.75 -15.31 0.82
N ILE A 50 8.52 -15.00 2.09
CA ILE A 50 7.20 -14.57 2.59
C ILE A 50 7.24 -13.09 2.92
N LEU A 51 6.35 -12.33 2.26
CA LEU A 51 6.10 -10.91 2.52
C LEU A 51 4.72 -10.74 3.15
N VAL A 52 4.68 -10.05 4.28
CA VAL A 52 3.44 -9.67 4.96
C VAL A 52 3.32 -8.16 4.95
N ILE A 53 2.24 -7.67 4.36
CA ILE A 53 1.95 -6.23 4.25
C ILE A 53 0.76 -5.89 5.13
N THR A 54 0.94 -4.86 5.95
CA THR A 54 -0.11 -4.30 6.82
C THR A 54 -0.28 -2.82 6.53
N PHE A 55 -1.36 -2.22 7.04
CA PHE A 55 -1.61 -0.79 6.83
C PHE A 55 -0.73 0.10 7.73
N THR A 56 -0.52 -0.29 9.00
CA THR A 56 0.24 0.52 9.97
C THR A 56 1.53 -0.15 10.42
N ARG A 57 2.52 0.66 10.80
CA ARG A 57 3.77 0.17 11.40
C ARG A 57 3.52 -0.59 12.70
N ALA A 58 2.57 -0.13 13.52
CA ALA A 58 2.20 -0.79 14.76
C ALA A 58 1.67 -2.21 14.48
N ALA A 59 0.76 -2.38 13.50
CA ALA A 59 0.24 -3.69 13.11
C ALA A 59 1.35 -4.60 12.54
N ALA A 60 2.28 -4.07 11.74
CA ALA A 60 3.41 -4.85 11.23
C ALA A 60 4.32 -5.35 12.36
N THR A 61 4.63 -4.49 13.33
CA THR A 61 5.45 -4.84 14.50
C THR A 61 4.75 -5.87 15.37
N GLU A 62 3.47 -5.63 15.72
CA GLU A 62 2.67 -6.55 16.53
C GLU A 62 2.56 -7.93 15.88
N MET A 63 2.28 -7.98 14.57
CA MET A 63 2.17 -9.25 13.84
C MET A 63 3.50 -10.00 13.80
N LYS A 64 4.61 -9.28 13.59
CA LYS A 64 5.97 -9.85 13.67
C LYS A 64 6.26 -10.45 15.04
N GLU A 65 5.98 -9.70 16.11
CA GLU A 65 6.21 -10.18 17.49
C GLU A 65 5.37 -11.41 17.82
N ARG A 66 4.08 -11.39 17.44
CA ARG A 66 3.19 -12.55 17.60
C ARG A 66 3.70 -13.76 16.84
N PHE A 67 4.15 -13.58 15.61
CA PHE A 67 4.70 -14.66 14.78
C PHE A 67 6.01 -15.22 15.38
N LEU A 68 6.93 -14.36 15.80
CA LEU A 68 8.18 -14.78 16.42
C LEU A 68 7.91 -15.57 17.72
N LYS A 69 6.99 -15.08 18.56
CA LYS A 69 6.56 -15.80 19.77
C LYS A 69 5.93 -17.16 19.46
N LEU A 70 5.08 -17.23 18.42
CA LEU A 70 4.43 -18.47 17.99
C LEU A 70 5.43 -19.50 17.47
N SER A 71 6.50 -19.05 16.83
CA SER A 71 7.54 -19.90 16.23
C SER A 71 8.76 -20.11 17.13
N ASP A 72 8.70 -19.71 18.41
CA ASP A 72 9.83 -19.73 19.33
C ASP A 72 11.10 -19.06 18.76
N ASN A 73 10.92 -17.95 18.05
CA ASN A 73 11.95 -17.18 17.34
C ASN A 73 12.74 -17.97 16.26
N ARG A 74 12.24 -19.11 15.80
CA ARG A 74 12.95 -19.95 14.82
C ARG A 74 13.01 -19.36 13.42
N TYR A 75 12.07 -18.48 13.03
CA TYR A 75 11.92 -18.00 11.66
C TYR A 75 11.92 -16.46 11.56
N SER A 76 13.11 -15.86 11.65
CA SER A 76 13.29 -14.39 11.59
C SER A 76 13.27 -13.82 10.17
N GLY A 77 13.35 -14.67 9.13
CA GLY A 77 13.47 -14.23 7.73
C GLY A 77 12.18 -13.69 7.10
N VAL A 78 11.00 -13.89 7.72
CA VAL A 78 9.73 -13.37 7.22
C VAL A 78 9.73 -11.84 7.21
N CYS A 79 9.37 -11.24 6.08
CA CYS A 79 9.35 -9.79 5.91
C CYS A 79 7.98 -9.22 6.31
N PHE A 80 7.93 -8.41 7.38
CA PHE A 80 6.72 -7.70 7.82
C PHE A 80 6.91 -6.20 7.55
N GLN A 81 6.07 -5.60 6.69
CA GLN A 81 6.20 -4.21 6.27
C GLN A 81 4.83 -3.54 6.12
N THR A 82 4.83 -2.20 6.08
CA THR A 82 3.71 -1.46 5.50
C THR A 82 3.94 -1.26 4.00
N PHE A 83 2.90 -0.91 3.22
CA PHE A 83 3.05 -0.56 1.81
C PHE A 83 4.15 0.46 1.57
N HIS A 84 4.09 1.60 2.27
CA HIS A 84 5.09 2.66 2.11
C HIS A 84 6.50 2.21 2.50
N SER A 85 6.66 1.44 3.59
CA SER A 85 7.97 0.92 3.98
C SER A 85 8.54 -0.04 2.94
N PHE A 86 7.69 -0.88 2.36
CA PHE A 86 8.06 -1.83 1.32
C PHE A 86 8.43 -1.12 0.02
N PHE A 87 7.61 -0.18 -0.44
CA PHE A 87 7.90 0.60 -1.64
C PHE A 87 9.16 1.45 -1.48
N PHE A 88 9.33 2.08 -0.32
CA PHE A 88 10.57 2.81 -0.05
C PHE A 88 11.82 1.91 -0.06
N MET A 89 11.71 0.68 0.43
CA MET A 89 12.80 -0.31 0.35
C MET A 89 13.16 -0.65 -1.11
N ILE A 90 12.16 -0.78 -1.99
CA ILE A 90 12.36 -0.98 -3.43
C ILE A 90 13.08 0.22 -4.05
N LEU A 91 12.58 1.43 -3.81
CA LEU A 91 13.14 2.67 -4.38
C LEU A 91 14.55 2.94 -3.85
N ARG A 92 14.81 2.63 -2.58
CA ARG A 92 16.15 2.71 -2.00
C ARG A 92 17.14 1.79 -2.74
N LYS A 93 16.73 0.56 -3.05
CA LYS A 93 17.57 -0.41 -3.78
C LYS A 93 17.78 0.01 -5.24
N ALA A 94 16.74 0.52 -5.90
CA ALA A 94 16.76 0.84 -7.33
C ALA A 94 17.40 2.20 -7.63
N TYR A 95 17.11 3.22 -6.81
CA TYR A 95 17.49 4.62 -7.08
C TYR A 95 18.38 5.25 -6.02
N GLY A 96 18.72 4.53 -4.93
CA GLY A 96 19.54 5.05 -3.85
C GLY A 96 18.86 6.12 -2.99
N TYR A 97 17.53 6.13 -2.91
CA TYR A 97 16.81 7.03 -2.00
C TYR A 97 17.18 6.75 -0.53
N ARG A 98 17.20 7.80 0.28
CA ARG A 98 17.46 7.77 1.72
C ARG A 98 16.28 8.41 2.46
N ALA A 99 16.24 8.29 3.79
CA ALA A 99 15.17 8.86 4.59
C ALA A 99 15.06 10.39 4.47
N ASP A 100 16.17 11.08 4.25
CA ASP A 100 16.27 12.52 4.02
C ASP A 100 15.73 12.96 2.63
N ASN A 101 15.48 12.02 1.73
CA ASN A 101 14.74 12.30 0.49
C ASN A 101 13.21 12.28 0.66
N ILE A 102 12.71 11.91 1.85
CA ILE A 102 11.26 11.98 2.12
C ILE A 102 10.95 13.39 2.60
N ILE A 103 10.10 14.11 1.86
CA ILE A 103 9.70 15.47 2.25
C ILE A 103 9.03 15.47 3.61
N THR A 104 9.46 16.35 4.51
CA THR A 104 8.82 16.53 5.80
C THR A 104 7.53 17.34 5.67
N GLN A 105 6.58 17.13 6.60
CA GLN A 105 5.35 17.91 6.63
C GLN A 105 5.61 19.42 6.78
N GLN A 106 6.65 19.79 7.52
CA GLN A 106 7.05 21.20 7.68
C GLN A 106 7.55 21.80 6.37
N GLU A 107 8.37 21.07 5.62
CA GLU A 107 8.89 21.51 4.32
C GLU A 107 7.77 21.57 3.27
N GLN A 108 6.89 20.59 3.24
CA GLN A 108 5.70 20.58 2.38
C GLN A 108 4.79 21.79 2.69
N THR A 109 4.47 22.03 3.96
CA THR A 109 3.67 23.19 4.36
C THR A 109 4.33 24.51 3.98
N ARG A 110 5.66 24.63 4.13
CA ARG A 110 6.41 25.82 3.73
C ARG A 110 6.32 26.04 2.21
N PHE A 111 6.47 24.99 1.42
CA PHE A 111 6.31 25.06 -0.03
C PHE A 111 4.92 25.62 -0.39
N PHE A 112 3.84 25.03 0.15
CA PHE A 112 2.49 25.45 -0.15
C PHE A 112 2.21 26.89 0.30
N LYS A 113 2.70 27.33 1.48
CA LYS A 113 2.59 28.72 1.91
C LYS A 113 3.22 29.68 0.92
N ASN A 114 4.43 29.38 0.46
CA ASN A 114 5.15 30.25 -0.48
C ASN A 114 4.46 30.31 -1.82
N ILE A 115 4.03 29.19 -2.37
CA ILE A 115 3.42 29.15 -3.70
C ILE A 115 2.04 29.80 -3.72
N LEU A 116 1.25 29.65 -2.66
CA LEU A 116 -0.08 30.27 -2.55
C LEU A 116 -0.01 31.79 -2.47
N ASN A 117 1.08 32.36 -1.94
CA ASN A 117 1.30 33.81 -1.93
C ASN A 117 1.56 34.40 -3.34
N GLU A 118 1.81 33.57 -4.35
CA GLU A 118 1.97 34.01 -5.73
C GLU A 118 0.62 34.25 -6.42
N TYR A 119 -0.48 33.81 -5.82
CA TYR A 119 -1.83 33.92 -6.37
C TYR A 119 -2.68 34.90 -5.55
N GLU A 120 -3.39 35.79 -6.24
CA GLU A 120 -4.38 36.69 -5.62
C GLU A 120 -5.69 35.93 -5.32
N LEU A 121 -5.67 35.10 -4.28
CA LEU A 121 -6.84 34.36 -3.83
C LEU A 121 -7.46 35.06 -2.62
N GLU A 122 -8.79 35.22 -2.63
CA GLU A 122 -9.52 35.66 -1.42
C GLU A 122 -9.56 34.52 -0.39
N ILE A 123 -8.46 34.37 0.37
CA ILE A 123 -8.27 33.25 1.31
C ILE A 123 -8.66 33.72 2.69
N THR A 124 -9.68 33.11 3.28
CA THR A 124 -10.07 33.32 4.68
C THR A 124 -9.20 32.49 5.65
N ASP A 125 -8.78 31.27 5.25
CA ASP A 125 -7.90 30.40 6.02
C ASP A 125 -6.87 29.70 5.08
N THR A 126 -5.64 30.20 5.11
CA THR A 126 -4.51 29.64 4.33
C THR A 126 -4.22 28.18 4.70
N MET A 127 -4.39 27.78 5.96
CA MET A 127 -4.13 26.40 6.37
C MET A 127 -5.20 25.43 5.86
N GLU A 128 -6.44 25.90 5.78
CA GLU A 128 -7.51 25.11 5.15
C GLU A 128 -7.23 24.89 3.67
N LEU A 129 -6.84 25.95 2.94
CA LEU A 129 -6.49 25.82 1.53
C LEU A 129 -5.30 24.88 1.31
N ILE A 130 -4.26 24.94 2.16
CA ILE A 130 -3.12 24.00 2.09
C ILE A 130 -3.60 22.56 2.29
N ARG A 131 -4.47 22.30 3.27
CA ARG A 131 -5.04 20.96 3.48
C ARG A 131 -5.81 20.46 2.25
N HIS A 132 -6.62 21.33 1.64
CA HIS A 132 -7.38 21.01 0.43
C HIS A 132 -6.45 20.72 -0.76
N ALA A 133 -5.48 21.58 -1.02
CA ALA A 133 -4.51 21.38 -2.11
C ALA A 133 -3.70 20.09 -1.92
N THR A 134 -3.20 19.83 -0.71
CA THR A 134 -2.47 18.60 -0.40
C THR A 134 -3.35 17.36 -0.59
N ALA A 135 -4.59 17.37 -0.10
CA ALA A 135 -5.52 16.25 -0.24
C ALA A 135 -5.88 16.01 -1.71
N TRP A 136 -6.09 17.07 -2.49
CA TRP A 136 -6.37 16.96 -3.92
C TRP A 136 -5.16 16.38 -4.68
N ILE A 137 -3.95 16.87 -4.43
CA ILE A 137 -2.70 16.34 -5.00
C ILE A 137 -2.52 14.86 -4.68
N SER A 138 -2.74 14.47 -3.42
CA SER A 138 -2.69 13.07 -3.00
C SER A 138 -3.71 12.21 -3.77
N ASN A 139 -4.92 12.73 -4.00
CA ASN A 139 -5.94 12.03 -4.79
C ASN A 139 -5.56 11.90 -6.26
N VAL A 140 -4.98 12.94 -6.87
CA VAL A 140 -4.44 12.89 -8.25
C VAL A 140 -3.42 11.77 -8.35
N LYS A 141 -2.40 11.77 -7.50
CA LYS A 141 -1.34 10.75 -7.50
C LYS A 141 -1.89 9.33 -7.30
N ARG A 142 -2.78 9.13 -6.31
CA ARG A 142 -3.38 7.81 -6.02
C ARG A 142 -4.31 7.30 -7.11
N SER A 143 -4.95 8.20 -7.87
CA SER A 143 -5.84 7.81 -8.96
C SER A 143 -5.09 7.38 -10.22
N GLY A 144 -3.82 7.78 -10.38
CA GLY A 144 -3.03 7.61 -11.61
C GLY A 144 -3.59 8.37 -12.82
N LYS A 145 -4.47 9.36 -12.58
CA LYS A 145 -5.09 10.18 -13.64
C LYS A 145 -4.35 11.49 -13.78
N SER A 146 -4.54 12.14 -14.95
CA SER A 146 -4.06 13.51 -15.15
C SER A 146 -4.72 14.47 -14.17
N PRO A 147 -3.99 15.47 -13.62
CA PRO A 147 -4.56 16.50 -12.75
C PRO A 147 -5.73 17.24 -13.41
N ASP A 148 -5.70 17.45 -14.74
CA ASP A 148 -6.75 18.14 -15.49
C ASP A 148 -8.10 17.39 -15.49
N THR A 149 -8.07 16.07 -15.28
CA THR A 149 -9.28 15.23 -15.27
C THR A 149 -9.79 14.90 -13.88
N GLN A 150 -9.09 15.34 -12.83
CA GLN A 150 -9.47 15.04 -11.46
C GLN A 150 -10.42 16.10 -10.92
N PRO A 151 -11.67 15.75 -10.54
CA PRO A 151 -12.62 16.74 -10.03
C PRO A 151 -12.12 17.35 -8.72
N VAL A 152 -12.35 18.67 -8.56
CA VAL A 152 -12.09 19.39 -7.32
C VAL A 152 -13.31 19.21 -6.42
N ALA A 153 -13.15 18.52 -5.29
CA ALA A 153 -14.25 18.25 -4.34
C ALA A 153 -14.79 19.51 -3.64
N ALA A 154 -14.06 20.63 -3.71
CA ALA A 154 -14.39 21.91 -3.11
C ALA A 154 -14.49 22.99 -4.19
N ALA A 155 -15.53 22.92 -5.03
CA ALA A 155 -15.87 24.02 -5.91
C ALA A 155 -16.10 25.29 -5.07
N GLY A 156 -15.16 26.24 -5.11
CA GLY A 156 -15.26 27.53 -4.43
C GLY A 156 -14.06 27.94 -3.59
N ILE A 157 -13.15 27.03 -3.20
CA ILE A 157 -11.98 27.42 -2.39
C ILE A 157 -10.78 27.76 -3.28
N CYS A 158 -10.57 27.02 -4.38
CA CYS A 158 -9.49 27.29 -5.32
C CYS A 158 -9.91 26.80 -6.73
N PRO A 159 -9.70 27.60 -7.77
CA PRO A 159 -9.93 27.18 -9.16
C PRO A 159 -9.08 25.95 -9.53
N GLN A 160 -9.64 25.07 -10.37
CA GLN A 160 -8.96 23.84 -10.78
C GLN A 160 -7.65 24.11 -11.52
N GLU A 161 -7.63 25.16 -12.34
CA GLU A 161 -6.46 25.59 -13.10
C GLU A 161 -5.28 25.93 -12.16
N ILE A 162 -5.56 26.63 -11.07
CA ILE A 162 -4.56 27.00 -10.07
C ILE A 162 -4.07 25.73 -9.33
N LEU A 163 -4.97 24.81 -8.99
CA LEU A 163 -4.56 23.53 -8.35
C LEU A 163 -3.68 22.69 -9.27
N CYS A 164 -3.98 22.65 -10.58
CA CYS A 164 -3.14 21.98 -11.58
C CYS A 164 -1.75 22.62 -11.66
N GLU A 165 -1.69 23.96 -11.68
CA GLU A 165 -0.42 24.69 -11.70
C GLU A 165 0.40 24.43 -10.42
N ILE A 166 -0.24 24.47 -9.24
CA ILE A 166 0.38 24.13 -7.95
C ILE A 166 0.91 22.69 -7.96
N TYR A 167 0.15 21.75 -8.51
CA TYR A 167 0.59 20.36 -8.65
C TYR A 167 1.89 20.26 -9.46
N HIS A 168 1.94 20.90 -10.63
CA HIS A 168 3.13 20.87 -11.49
C HIS A 168 4.34 21.54 -10.82
N LYS A 169 4.15 22.70 -10.17
CA LYS A 169 5.19 23.38 -9.40
C LYS A 169 5.69 22.52 -8.23
N TYR A 170 4.77 21.81 -7.55
CA TYR A 170 5.13 20.87 -6.47
C TYR A 170 5.96 19.70 -6.98
N GLN A 171 5.59 19.08 -8.10
CA GLN A 171 6.37 18.02 -8.71
C GLN A 171 7.76 18.48 -9.16
N GLN A 172 7.85 19.66 -9.74
CA GLN A 172 9.13 20.28 -10.11
C GLN A 172 10.01 20.52 -8.88
N TYR A 173 9.42 21.05 -7.79
CA TYR A 173 10.13 21.24 -6.53
C TYR A 173 10.68 19.93 -5.95
N LEU A 174 9.85 18.88 -5.88
CA LEU A 174 10.28 17.58 -5.41
C LEU A 174 11.42 17.02 -6.25
N THR A 175 11.28 17.09 -7.58
CA THR A 175 12.31 16.61 -8.53
C THR A 175 13.61 17.38 -8.39
N ALA A 176 13.57 18.72 -8.37
CA ALA A 176 14.75 19.58 -8.26
C ALA A 176 15.56 19.33 -6.97
N LYS A 177 14.89 19.01 -5.88
CA LYS A 177 15.50 18.68 -4.59
C LYS A 177 15.76 17.20 -4.35
N ARG A 178 15.42 16.35 -5.33
CA ARG A 178 15.45 14.90 -5.19
C ARG A 178 14.65 14.41 -3.97
N LEU A 179 13.48 15.01 -3.76
CA LEU A 179 12.54 14.63 -2.71
C LEU A 179 11.43 13.75 -3.29
N ILE A 180 10.80 12.98 -2.43
CA ILE A 180 9.57 12.20 -2.70
C ILE A 180 8.60 12.38 -1.54
N ASP A 181 7.31 12.37 -1.83
CA ASP A 181 6.28 12.20 -0.81
C ASP A 181 5.81 10.73 -0.71
N PHE A 182 4.86 10.47 0.18
CA PHE A 182 4.39 9.09 0.39
C PHE A 182 3.65 8.52 -0.83
N GLU A 183 2.89 9.35 -1.53
CA GLU A 183 2.19 8.95 -2.75
C GLU A 183 3.16 8.64 -3.89
N ASP A 184 4.25 9.42 -4.03
CA ASP A 184 5.29 9.17 -5.02
C ASP A 184 5.94 7.79 -4.84
N MET A 185 6.02 7.29 -3.61
CA MET A 185 6.58 5.95 -3.38
C MET A 185 5.78 4.88 -4.13
N THR A 186 4.47 4.98 -4.14
CA THR A 186 3.60 4.03 -4.86
C THR A 186 3.72 4.22 -6.36
N VAL A 187 3.65 5.48 -6.84
CA VAL A 187 3.73 5.83 -8.27
C VAL A 187 5.05 5.34 -8.85
N TYR A 188 6.17 5.69 -8.22
CA TYR A 188 7.50 5.33 -8.73
C TYR A 188 7.77 3.82 -8.67
N CYS A 189 7.22 3.10 -7.68
CA CYS A 189 7.30 1.64 -7.67
C CYS A 189 6.50 1.00 -8.80
N TYR A 190 5.30 1.50 -9.07
CA TYR A 190 4.48 1.04 -10.19
C TYR A 190 5.19 1.26 -11.52
N ASP A 191 5.72 2.46 -11.75
CA ASP A 191 6.45 2.82 -12.96
C ASP A 191 7.72 1.98 -13.12
N LEU A 192 8.49 1.81 -12.04
CA LEU A 192 9.68 0.97 -12.01
C LEU A 192 9.35 -0.47 -12.44
N PHE A 193 8.34 -1.09 -11.84
CA PHE A 193 7.94 -2.46 -12.15
C PHE A 193 7.31 -2.60 -13.54
N SER A 194 6.66 -1.55 -14.03
CA SER A 194 6.09 -1.53 -15.38
C SER A 194 7.16 -1.45 -16.47
N GLN A 195 8.23 -0.66 -16.24
CA GLN A 195 9.28 -0.39 -17.22
C GLN A 195 10.48 -1.33 -17.10
N ARG A 196 10.86 -1.75 -15.87
CA ARG A 196 12.06 -2.55 -15.59
C ARG A 196 11.67 -3.95 -15.12
N LYS A 197 11.39 -4.81 -16.12
CA LYS A 197 11.01 -6.22 -15.87
C LYS A 197 12.11 -7.04 -15.18
N ASP A 198 13.37 -6.69 -15.39
CA ASP A 198 14.51 -7.28 -14.72
C ASP A 198 14.51 -7.01 -13.20
N ILE A 199 14.13 -5.79 -12.79
CA ILE A 199 13.99 -5.44 -11.38
C ILE A 199 12.75 -6.10 -10.79
N LEU A 200 11.62 -6.04 -11.49
CA LEU A 200 10.39 -6.72 -11.07
C LEU A 200 10.64 -8.21 -10.82
N TRP A 201 11.33 -8.87 -11.74
CA TRP A 201 11.65 -10.29 -11.61
C TRP A 201 12.45 -10.61 -10.35
N GLN A 202 13.45 -9.80 -9.98
CA GLN A 202 14.21 -9.98 -8.74
C GLN A 202 13.32 -9.93 -7.48
N TRP A 203 12.35 -9.01 -7.45
CA TRP A 203 11.42 -8.89 -6.32
C TRP A 203 10.37 -10.00 -6.30
N GLN A 204 9.95 -10.49 -7.46
CA GLN A 204 9.07 -11.65 -7.58
C GLN A 204 9.76 -12.94 -7.09
N GLU A 205 11.05 -13.14 -7.42
CA GLU A 205 11.83 -14.28 -6.90
C GLU A 205 12.04 -14.17 -5.39
N GLN A 206 12.27 -12.96 -4.88
CA GLN A 206 12.45 -12.73 -3.45
C GLN A 206 11.15 -13.01 -2.67
N TYR A 207 9.98 -12.58 -3.16
CA TYR A 207 8.71 -12.71 -2.45
C TYR A 207 7.70 -13.51 -3.25
N GLN A 208 7.73 -14.82 -3.02
CA GLN A 208 6.88 -15.79 -3.72
C GLN A 208 5.50 -15.93 -3.07
N TYR A 209 5.36 -15.59 -1.78
CA TYR A 209 4.12 -15.59 -1.03
C TYR A 209 3.90 -14.21 -0.42
N ILE A 210 2.79 -13.61 -0.79
CA ILE A 210 2.44 -12.25 -0.37
C ILE A 210 1.12 -12.31 0.40
N LEU A 211 1.14 -11.85 1.65
CA LEU A 211 -0.02 -11.78 2.53
C LEU A 211 -0.33 -10.31 2.82
N VAL A 212 -1.58 -9.92 2.64
CA VAL A 212 -2.03 -8.53 2.84
C VAL A 212 -3.15 -8.52 3.87
N ASP A 213 -2.92 -7.78 4.96
CA ASP A 213 -3.93 -7.51 5.98
C ASP A 213 -4.63 -6.17 5.74
N GLU A 214 -5.87 -6.03 6.20
CA GLU A 214 -6.71 -4.84 6.06
C GLU A 214 -6.79 -4.32 4.61
N PHE A 215 -7.08 -5.23 3.69
CA PHE A 215 -7.07 -4.95 2.26
C PHE A 215 -8.07 -3.85 1.84
N GLN A 216 -9.12 -3.62 2.63
CA GLN A 216 -10.11 -2.57 2.37
C GLN A 216 -9.51 -1.14 2.37
N ASP A 217 -8.33 -0.95 2.94
CA ASP A 217 -7.69 0.36 3.10
C ASP A 217 -6.68 0.69 1.98
N ILE A 218 -6.42 -0.27 1.05
CA ILE A 218 -5.48 -0.04 -0.04
C ILE A 218 -6.11 0.76 -1.19
N ASP A 219 -5.31 1.58 -1.85
CA ASP A 219 -5.71 2.30 -3.05
C ASP A 219 -5.50 1.48 -4.34
N ALA A 220 -6.05 2.00 -5.45
CA ALA A 220 -6.00 1.32 -6.74
C ALA A 220 -4.56 1.11 -7.25
N GLN A 221 -3.68 2.06 -7.02
CA GLN A 221 -2.30 2.02 -7.51
C GLN A 221 -1.42 1.10 -6.67
N GLN A 222 -1.63 1.08 -5.35
CA GLN A 222 -1.01 0.08 -4.47
C GLN A 222 -1.40 -1.33 -4.90
N PHE A 223 -2.68 -1.54 -5.23
CA PHE A 223 -3.15 -2.84 -5.71
C PHE A 223 -2.54 -3.22 -7.07
N GLN A 224 -2.46 -2.30 -8.03
CA GLN A 224 -1.82 -2.55 -9.32
C GLN A 224 -0.35 -2.94 -9.17
N THR A 225 0.38 -2.23 -8.29
CA THR A 225 1.77 -2.55 -7.97
C THR A 225 1.90 -3.94 -7.34
N LEU A 226 1.00 -4.27 -6.43
CA LEU A 226 0.93 -5.58 -5.79
C LEU A 226 0.61 -6.70 -6.80
N GLN A 227 -0.29 -6.43 -7.77
CA GLN A 227 -0.59 -7.39 -8.83
C GLN A 227 0.63 -7.69 -9.70
N LEU A 228 1.40 -6.66 -10.09
CA LEU A 228 2.65 -6.86 -10.82
C LEU A 228 3.61 -7.74 -10.03
N LEU A 229 3.78 -7.47 -8.74
CA LEU A 229 4.66 -8.25 -7.87
C LEU A 229 4.20 -9.72 -7.74
N ALA A 230 2.89 -9.94 -7.59
CA ALA A 230 2.33 -11.29 -7.39
C ALA A 230 2.17 -12.09 -8.68
N ASP A 231 2.28 -11.50 -9.87
CA ASP A 231 1.83 -12.11 -11.14
C ASP A 231 2.57 -13.42 -11.49
N ARG A 232 3.83 -13.54 -11.12
CA ARG A 232 4.65 -14.73 -11.42
C ARG A 232 4.20 -15.97 -10.67
N TYR A 233 4.10 -15.88 -9.34
CA TYR A 233 3.77 -17.01 -8.47
C TYR A 233 2.29 -17.09 -8.10
N ARG A 234 1.56 -16.00 -8.22
CA ARG A 234 0.12 -15.86 -7.94
C ARG A 234 -0.29 -16.24 -6.51
N ASN A 235 0.65 -16.33 -5.58
CA ASN A 235 0.37 -16.65 -4.18
C ASN A 235 0.08 -15.37 -3.39
N LEU A 236 -1.02 -14.72 -3.72
CA LEU A 236 -1.52 -13.53 -3.05
C LEU A 236 -2.68 -13.90 -2.12
N PHE A 237 -2.44 -13.77 -0.83
CA PHE A 237 -3.43 -14.02 0.21
C PHE A 237 -3.88 -12.70 0.83
N ILE A 238 -5.15 -12.43 0.73
CA ILE A 238 -5.75 -11.17 1.18
C ILE A 238 -6.68 -11.45 2.35
N VAL A 239 -6.57 -10.63 3.40
CA VAL A 239 -7.55 -10.57 4.48
C VAL A 239 -8.29 -9.25 4.41
N ASP A 240 -9.61 -9.30 4.40
CA ASP A 240 -10.49 -8.16 4.26
C ASP A 240 -11.59 -8.21 5.34
N SER A 241 -12.05 -7.04 5.79
CA SER A 241 -13.22 -6.98 6.66
C SER A 241 -14.48 -7.36 5.89
N ALA A 242 -15.39 -8.14 6.55
CA ALA A 242 -16.65 -8.56 5.93
C ALA A 242 -17.69 -7.43 5.81
N GLU A 243 -17.39 -6.22 6.29
CA GLU A 243 -18.29 -5.08 6.22
C GLU A 243 -18.41 -4.51 4.80
N PRO A 244 -19.56 -3.84 4.47
CA PRO A 244 -19.80 -3.31 3.13
C PRO A 244 -18.74 -2.26 2.77
N VAL A 245 -17.91 -2.63 1.85
CA VAL A 245 -16.70 -1.95 1.37
C VAL A 245 -17.01 -0.57 0.81
N ARG A 246 -16.21 0.43 1.20
CA ARG A 246 -16.13 1.74 0.58
C ARG A 246 -16.02 1.64 -0.95
N ILE A 247 -16.63 2.58 -1.65
CA ILE A 247 -16.93 2.58 -3.10
C ILE A 247 -15.72 2.26 -4.01
N ILE A 248 -14.51 2.58 -3.59
CA ILE A 248 -13.26 2.35 -4.36
C ILE A 248 -12.99 0.85 -4.57
N CYS A 249 -13.34 0.03 -3.58
CA CYS A 249 -13.13 -1.41 -3.67
C CYS A 249 -14.23 -2.20 -4.40
N ARG A 250 -15.37 -1.61 -4.78
CA ARG A 250 -16.46 -2.37 -5.45
C ARG A 250 -16.01 -2.95 -6.80
N ASN A 251 -15.31 -2.17 -7.62
CA ASN A 251 -14.79 -2.67 -8.90
C ASN A 251 -13.62 -3.63 -8.70
N LEU A 252 -12.78 -3.35 -7.71
CA LEU A 252 -11.67 -4.17 -7.29
C LEU A 252 -12.16 -5.50 -6.69
N LYS A 253 -13.15 -5.45 -5.80
CA LYS A 253 -13.81 -6.65 -5.22
C LYS A 253 -14.42 -7.53 -6.30
N ARG A 254 -15.09 -6.95 -7.30
CA ARG A 254 -15.68 -7.71 -8.42
C ARG A 254 -14.61 -8.39 -9.30
N PHE A 255 -13.45 -7.75 -9.46
CA PHE A 255 -12.31 -8.33 -10.17
C PHE A 255 -11.64 -9.44 -9.35
N ILE A 256 -11.44 -9.21 -8.06
CA ILE A 256 -10.84 -10.16 -7.12
C ILE A 256 -11.73 -11.39 -6.95
N LEU A 257 -13.02 -11.21 -6.66
CA LEU A 257 -13.97 -12.31 -6.45
C LEU A 257 -14.11 -13.23 -7.68
N LYS A 258 -13.84 -12.73 -8.89
CA LYS A 258 -13.83 -13.55 -10.11
C LYS A 258 -12.56 -14.38 -10.30
N ARG A 259 -11.45 -14.02 -9.64
CA ARG A 259 -10.12 -14.63 -9.86
C ARG A 259 -9.52 -15.26 -8.61
N PHE A 260 -10.09 -15.00 -7.45
CA PHE A 260 -9.58 -15.47 -6.16
C PHE A 260 -10.52 -16.49 -5.54
N ARG A 261 -9.95 -17.49 -4.87
CA ARG A 261 -10.70 -18.37 -3.98
C ARG A 261 -11.15 -17.54 -2.76
N SER A 262 -12.44 -17.54 -2.46
CA SER A 262 -13.02 -16.80 -1.32
C SER A 262 -13.27 -17.75 -0.15
N ILE A 263 -12.81 -17.38 1.03
CA ILE A 263 -13.05 -18.10 2.29
C ILE A 263 -13.64 -17.10 3.29
N CYS A 264 -14.80 -17.43 3.86
CA CYS A 264 -15.42 -16.62 4.93
C CYS A 264 -15.02 -17.20 6.30
N VAL A 265 -14.41 -16.36 7.15
CA VAL A 265 -13.92 -16.71 8.48
C VAL A 265 -14.68 -15.95 9.57
#